data_dbf644290d7b8cd884afe1b476958766
#
_entry.id   dbf644290d7b8cd884afe1b476958766
#
_cell.length_a   1.000
_cell.length_b   1.000
_cell.length_c   1.000
_cell.angle_alpha   90.00
_cell.angle_beta   90.00
_cell.angle_gamma   90.00
#
_symmetry.space_group_name_H-M   'P 1'
#
loop_
_entity.id
_entity.type
_entity.pdbx_description
1 polymer ?
#
loop_
_entity_poly.entity_id
_entity_poly.type
_entity_poly.pdbx_seq_one_letter_code
_entity_poly.pdbx_strand_id
1 'polypeptide(L)'
;QGYQISQLYHPIVGEGEVLVELAPGVARLVRIERIHLEQDAGKSIHDMDPTLSFVDFNRTGVALMEIVSRPDIRGPEEAAAYVTKLRQILRYLGTCDGNMQNGNLRADVNVSVCRPGQYEKYQATQDFSHLGTRCEIKNMNSMRFIQLAIDYEARRQIAILEDGGKVVQETRLYDPDKNETRSMRSKEEAHDYRYFPDPDLLPLEIEQAW
;
A
#
# COMPACT_ATOMS: atom_id res chain seq x y z
N GLN A 1 -1.72 -19.72 -12.96
CA GLN A 1 -1.62 -18.25 -12.93
C GLN A 1 -2.33 -17.71 -11.69
N GLY A 2 -1.77 -16.68 -11.06
CA GLY A 2 -2.38 -15.99 -9.92
C GLY A 2 -2.26 -16.70 -8.56
N TYR A 3 -1.54 -17.82 -8.48
CA TYR A 3 -1.25 -18.45 -7.19
C TYR A 3 -0.20 -17.67 -6.43
N GLN A 4 -0.50 -17.37 -5.17
CA GLN A 4 0.43 -16.71 -4.25
C GLN A 4 0.26 -17.27 -2.85
N ILE A 5 1.35 -17.70 -2.23
CA ILE A 5 1.36 -18.09 -0.82
C ILE A 5 1.34 -16.81 0.01
N SER A 6 0.38 -16.69 0.91
CA SER A 6 0.23 -15.52 1.77
C SER A 6 -0.36 -15.88 3.11
N GLN A 7 0.07 -15.16 4.15
CA GLN A 7 -0.47 -15.25 5.51
C GLN A 7 -1.65 -14.30 5.76
N LEU A 8 -2.32 -13.79 4.74
CA LEU A 8 -3.33 -12.74 4.84
C LEU A 8 -4.34 -12.94 5.99
N TYR A 9 -4.82 -14.18 6.17
CA TYR A 9 -5.82 -14.53 7.19
C TYR A 9 -5.22 -14.91 8.54
N HIS A 10 -3.92 -15.18 8.58
CA HIS A 10 -3.18 -15.54 9.79
C HIS A 10 -1.86 -14.76 9.82
N PRO A 11 -1.93 -13.42 9.96
CA PRO A 11 -0.75 -12.57 9.89
C PRO A 11 0.21 -12.88 11.04
N ILE A 12 1.51 -12.78 10.77
CA ILE A 12 2.56 -12.98 11.78
C ILE A 12 2.52 -11.90 12.86
N VAL A 13 2.06 -10.70 12.54
CA VAL A 13 1.86 -9.60 13.48
C VAL A 13 0.44 -9.08 13.31
N GLY A 14 -0.28 -9.00 14.40
CA GLY A 14 -1.61 -8.40 14.49
C GLY A 14 -1.55 -6.87 14.63
N GLU A 15 -2.48 -6.32 15.38
CA GLU A 15 -2.59 -4.87 15.61
C GLU A 15 -1.35 -4.31 16.34
N GLY A 16 -0.93 -3.13 15.91
CA GLY A 16 0.19 -2.41 16.48
C GLY A 16 0.12 -0.92 16.15
N GLU A 17 1.17 -0.19 16.50
CA GLU A 17 1.23 1.24 16.26
C GLU A 17 2.66 1.74 16.05
N VAL A 18 2.80 2.79 15.26
CA VAL A 18 4.07 3.47 15.00
C VAL A 18 3.92 4.95 15.31
N LEU A 19 4.76 5.46 16.21
CA LEU A 19 4.86 6.89 16.48
C LEU A 19 5.74 7.55 15.42
N VAL A 20 5.17 8.48 14.69
CA VAL A 20 5.83 9.21 13.61
C VAL A 20 6.01 10.67 14.02
N GLU A 21 7.24 11.13 14.09
CA GLU A 21 7.55 12.53 14.34
C GLU A 21 7.48 13.33 13.04
N LEU A 22 6.65 14.38 13.01
CA LEU A 22 6.45 15.25 11.87
C LEU A 22 7.29 16.52 11.95
N ALA A 23 7.50 17.01 13.16
CA ALA A 23 8.35 18.13 13.52
C ALA A 23 8.73 18.00 15.00
N PRO A 24 9.74 18.76 15.49
CA PRO A 24 10.10 18.75 16.90
C PRO A 24 8.87 18.97 17.80
N GLY A 25 8.54 17.96 18.61
CA GLY A 25 7.38 17.96 19.52
C GLY A 25 6.02 17.74 18.86
N VAL A 26 5.97 17.47 17.55
CA VAL A 26 4.73 17.15 16.83
C VAL A 26 4.82 15.73 16.31
N ALA A 27 4.05 14.83 16.89
CA ALA A 27 4.04 13.43 16.51
C ALA A 27 2.61 12.96 16.15
N ARG A 28 2.56 11.95 15.29
CA ARG A 28 1.33 11.25 14.89
C ARG A 28 1.48 9.77 15.21
N LEU A 29 0.48 9.21 15.85
CA LEU A 29 0.36 7.77 16.01
C LEU A 29 -0.35 7.18 14.78
N VAL A 30 0.29 6.22 14.12
CA VAL A 30 -0.28 5.48 12.99
C VAL A 30 -0.44 4.04 13.41
N ARG A 31 -1.67 3.56 13.40
CA ARG A 31 -1.99 2.17 13.75
C ARG A 31 -1.64 1.24 12.60
N ILE A 32 -1.07 0.11 12.95
CA ILE A 32 -0.84 -1.02 12.04
C ILE A 32 -2.01 -1.98 12.22
N GLU A 33 -2.62 -2.41 11.14
CA GLU A 33 -3.66 -3.42 11.18
C GLU A 33 -3.08 -4.83 11.26
N ARG A 34 -2.04 -5.08 10.45
CA ARG A 34 -1.32 -6.36 10.43
C ARG A 34 -0.01 -6.25 9.67
N ILE A 35 0.84 -7.24 9.89
CA ILE A 35 1.98 -7.55 9.04
C ILE A 35 1.89 -9.02 8.67
N HIS A 36 1.93 -9.35 7.39
CA HIS A 36 1.91 -10.72 6.92
C HIS A 36 3.02 -10.99 5.91
N LEU A 37 3.40 -12.26 5.80
CA LEU A 37 4.42 -12.72 4.86
C LEU A 37 3.75 -13.27 3.61
N GLU A 38 4.40 -13.05 2.48
CA GLU A 38 4.04 -13.60 1.19
C GLU A 38 5.28 -13.79 0.32
N GLN A 39 5.12 -14.22 -0.90
CA GLN A 39 6.21 -14.37 -1.86
C GLN A 39 6.10 -13.32 -2.95
N ASP A 40 7.23 -12.75 -3.35
CA ASP A 40 7.25 -11.88 -4.52
C ASP A 40 7.01 -12.69 -5.80
N ALA A 41 6.29 -12.09 -6.73
CA ALA A 41 5.87 -12.74 -7.97
C ALA A 41 6.88 -12.54 -9.10
N GLY A 42 6.77 -13.37 -10.15
CA GLY A 42 7.43 -13.13 -11.43
C GLY A 42 6.82 -11.91 -12.13
N LYS A 43 7.60 -11.27 -12.98
CA LYS A 43 7.18 -10.11 -13.76
C LYS A 43 6.94 -10.49 -15.21
N SER A 44 5.77 -10.16 -15.75
CA SER A 44 5.51 -10.24 -17.19
C SER A 44 5.91 -8.94 -17.90
N ILE A 45 6.63 -9.06 -19.00
CA ILE A 45 7.13 -7.95 -19.82
C ILE A 45 6.49 -8.09 -21.18
N HIS A 46 5.74 -7.08 -21.62
CA HIS A 46 4.95 -7.10 -22.86
C HIS A 46 5.37 -6.05 -23.88
N ASP A 47 6.31 -5.19 -23.54
CA ASP A 47 6.76 -4.04 -24.33
C ASP A 47 8.02 -4.30 -25.15
N MET A 48 8.65 -5.46 -24.99
CA MET A 48 9.86 -5.83 -25.72
C MET A 48 9.58 -6.41 -27.11
N ASP A 49 8.44 -7.04 -27.32
CA ASP A 49 8.01 -7.63 -28.58
C ASP A 49 6.47 -7.61 -28.67
N PRO A 50 5.89 -7.24 -29.84
CA PRO A 50 4.44 -7.14 -29.99
C PRO A 50 3.72 -8.50 -29.99
N THR A 51 4.43 -9.60 -30.20
CA THR A 51 3.87 -10.95 -30.32
C THR A 51 4.25 -11.90 -29.20
N LEU A 52 5.24 -11.52 -28.38
CA LEU A 52 5.80 -12.35 -27.32
C LEU A 52 5.63 -11.67 -25.96
N SER A 53 5.38 -12.47 -24.95
CA SER A 53 5.48 -12.05 -23.55
C SER A 53 6.70 -12.69 -22.91
N PHE A 54 7.56 -11.89 -22.33
CA PHE A 54 8.72 -12.36 -21.58
C PHE A 54 8.37 -12.47 -20.12
N VAL A 55 8.97 -13.41 -19.41
CA VAL A 55 8.77 -13.61 -17.98
C VAL A 55 10.10 -13.48 -17.27
N ASP A 56 10.16 -12.56 -16.31
CA ASP A 56 11.30 -12.36 -15.43
C ASP A 56 11.02 -13.02 -14.07
N PHE A 57 11.83 -14.00 -13.72
CA PHE A 57 11.72 -14.74 -12.46
C PHE A 57 12.73 -14.29 -11.39
N ASN A 58 13.52 -13.22 -11.63
CA ASN A 58 14.60 -12.83 -10.72
C ASN A 58 14.15 -12.59 -9.28
N ARG A 59 12.90 -12.19 -9.07
CA ARG A 59 12.34 -11.95 -7.74
C ARG A 59 11.33 -12.99 -7.28
N THR A 60 11.00 -13.95 -8.13
CA THR A 60 10.03 -15.00 -7.83
C THR A 60 10.43 -15.79 -6.59
N GLY A 61 9.53 -15.88 -5.62
CA GLY A 61 9.75 -16.63 -4.38
C GLY A 61 10.60 -15.90 -3.34
N VAL A 62 11.08 -14.67 -3.62
CA VAL A 62 11.74 -13.86 -2.60
C VAL A 62 10.72 -13.51 -1.52
N ALA A 63 11.13 -13.65 -0.25
CA ALA A 63 10.25 -13.29 0.87
C ALA A 63 9.84 -11.83 0.80
N LEU A 64 8.53 -11.60 0.86
CA LEU A 64 7.90 -10.29 0.86
C LEU A 64 7.09 -10.12 2.13
N MET A 65 7.22 -8.98 2.78
CA MET A 65 6.45 -8.61 3.96
C MET A 65 5.53 -7.45 3.60
N GLU A 66 4.24 -7.59 3.81
CA GLU A 66 3.27 -6.53 3.65
C GLU A 66 2.88 -5.96 5.01
N ILE A 67 3.06 -4.64 5.16
CA ILE A 67 2.69 -3.87 6.35
C ILE A 67 1.45 -3.04 6.00
N VAL A 68 0.33 -3.34 6.63
CA VAL A 68 -0.94 -2.65 6.37
C VAL A 68 -1.26 -1.70 7.52
N SER A 69 -1.38 -0.41 7.21
CA SER A 69 -1.79 0.60 8.19
C SER A 69 -3.31 0.79 8.20
N ARG A 70 -3.82 1.27 9.34
CA ARG A 70 -5.19 1.83 9.39
C ARG A 70 -5.20 3.23 8.77
N PRO A 71 -6.37 3.77 8.41
CA PRO A 71 -6.48 5.07 7.73
C PRO A 71 -6.32 6.26 8.70
N ASP A 72 -5.20 6.31 9.40
CA ASP A 72 -4.87 7.36 10.37
C ASP A 72 -4.09 8.52 9.74
N ILE A 73 -3.43 8.27 8.60
CA ILE A 73 -2.61 9.26 7.88
C ILE A 73 -3.53 10.30 7.22
N ARG A 74 -3.23 11.58 7.43
CA ARG A 74 -4.10 12.69 7.04
C ARG A 74 -3.55 13.59 5.93
N GLY A 75 -2.36 13.32 5.44
CA GLY A 75 -1.76 14.14 4.40
C GLY A 75 -0.48 13.56 3.82
N PRO A 76 0.02 14.15 2.73
CA PRO A 76 1.20 13.66 2.03
C PRO A 76 2.47 13.69 2.89
N GLU A 77 2.63 14.69 3.74
CA GLU A 77 3.78 14.81 4.66
C GLU A 77 3.77 13.70 5.71
N GLU A 78 2.61 13.41 6.29
CA GLU A 78 2.44 12.32 7.24
C GLU A 78 2.73 10.97 6.59
N ALA A 79 2.28 10.74 5.36
CA ALA A 79 2.55 9.51 4.61
C ALA A 79 4.05 9.33 4.36
N ALA A 80 4.74 10.35 3.89
CA ALA A 80 6.18 10.30 3.66
C ALA A 80 6.97 10.08 4.96
N ALA A 81 6.58 10.73 6.04
CA ALA A 81 7.19 10.56 7.36
C ALA A 81 6.97 9.13 7.90
N TYR A 82 5.78 8.57 7.73
CA TYR A 82 5.45 7.19 8.10
C TYR A 82 6.33 6.17 7.35
N VAL A 83 6.38 6.26 6.01
CA VAL A 83 7.20 5.35 5.20
C VAL A 83 8.69 5.53 5.53
N THR A 84 9.13 6.76 5.79
CA THR A 84 10.51 7.03 6.24
C THR A 84 10.80 6.35 7.58
N LYS A 85 9.89 6.43 8.54
CA LYS A 85 10.03 5.78 9.85
C LYS A 85 10.10 4.26 9.73
N LEU A 86 9.21 3.65 8.94
CA LEU A 86 9.27 2.21 8.66
C LEU A 86 10.60 1.82 8.00
N ARG A 87 11.03 2.57 6.98
CA ARG A 87 12.32 2.34 6.33
C ARG A 87 13.49 2.35 7.32
N GLN A 88 13.50 3.30 8.26
CA GLN A 88 14.52 3.39 9.29
C GLN A 88 14.52 2.16 10.19
N ILE A 89 13.34 1.72 10.65
CA ILE A 89 13.18 0.54 11.50
C ILE A 89 13.68 -0.71 10.77
N LEU A 90 13.22 -0.94 9.55
CA LEU A 90 13.58 -2.13 8.76
C LEU A 90 15.09 -2.19 8.47
N ARG A 91 15.69 -1.04 8.18
CA ARG A 91 17.14 -0.95 7.99
C ARG A 91 17.93 -1.19 9.28
N TYR A 92 17.46 -0.62 10.37
CA TYR A 92 18.10 -0.84 11.69
C TYR A 92 18.08 -2.30 12.11
N LEU A 93 16.95 -2.98 11.86
CA LEU A 93 16.80 -4.42 12.12
C LEU A 93 17.54 -5.31 11.11
N GLY A 94 18.05 -4.76 10.02
CA GLY A 94 18.70 -5.53 8.95
C GLY A 94 17.73 -6.36 8.11
N THR A 95 16.42 -6.14 8.24
CA THR A 95 15.39 -6.90 7.50
C THR A 95 15.30 -6.49 6.05
N CYS A 96 15.54 -5.21 5.74
CA CYS A 96 15.45 -4.64 4.39
C CYS A 96 16.42 -3.47 4.25
N ASP A 97 17.04 -3.31 3.08
CA ASP A 97 17.89 -2.14 2.78
C ASP A 97 17.10 -0.84 2.56
N GLY A 98 15.80 -0.98 2.31
CA GLY A 98 14.88 0.13 2.10
C GLY A 98 15.12 0.87 0.78
N ASN A 99 15.72 0.23 -0.22
CA ASN A 99 15.95 0.85 -1.52
C ASN A 99 14.65 0.84 -2.34
N MET A 100 14.03 2.02 -2.48
CA MET A 100 12.78 2.17 -3.22
C MET A 100 13.00 2.13 -4.75
N GLN A 101 14.14 2.59 -5.24
CA GLN A 101 14.44 2.59 -6.68
C GLN A 101 14.60 1.17 -7.20
N ASN A 102 15.17 0.29 -6.39
CA ASN A 102 15.31 -1.13 -6.71
C ASN A 102 14.03 -1.93 -6.39
N GLY A 103 13.00 -1.29 -5.84
CA GLY A 103 11.76 -1.95 -5.45
C GLY A 103 11.89 -2.85 -4.20
N ASN A 104 12.95 -2.69 -3.40
CA ASN A 104 13.12 -3.45 -2.15
C ASN A 104 12.22 -2.93 -1.02
N LEU A 105 11.82 -1.67 -1.10
CA LEU A 105 10.73 -1.08 -0.34
C LEU A 105 9.75 -0.45 -1.34
N ARG A 106 8.51 -0.85 -1.29
CA ARG A 106 7.41 -0.32 -2.12
C ARG A 106 6.33 0.24 -1.20
N ALA A 107 5.61 1.23 -1.66
CA ALA A 107 4.46 1.77 -0.96
C ALA A 107 3.31 1.95 -1.95
N ASP A 108 2.21 1.25 -1.69
CA ASP A 108 0.94 1.48 -2.34
C ASP A 108 0.09 2.36 -1.41
N VAL A 109 -0.54 3.39 -1.94
CA VAL A 109 -1.26 4.36 -1.14
C VAL A 109 -2.74 4.36 -1.50
N ASN A 110 -3.59 4.09 -0.51
CA ASN A 110 -5.02 4.25 -0.65
C ASN A 110 -5.40 5.69 -0.27
N VAL A 111 -5.93 6.44 -1.24
CA VAL A 111 -6.37 7.81 -1.05
C VAL A 111 -7.89 7.88 -1.15
N SER A 112 -8.52 8.51 -0.15
CA SER A 112 -9.92 8.90 -0.19
C SER A 112 -10.11 10.27 0.43
N VAL A 113 -11.16 10.97 0.03
CA VAL A 113 -11.56 12.26 0.62
C VAL A 113 -12.97 12.15 1.14
N CYS A 114 -13.25 12.80 2.25
CA CYS A 114 -14.59 12.86 2.84
C CYS A 114 -14.91 14.30 3.27
N ARG A 115 -16.19 14.57 3.48
CA ARG A 115 -16.65 15.89 3.97
C ARG A 115 -16.20 16.12 5.41
N PRO A 116 -16.01 17.37 5.83
CA PRO A 116 -15.73 17.70 7.22
C PRO A 116 -16.72 17.03 8.19
N GLY A 117 -16.23 16.54 9.32
CA GLY A 117 -17.01 15.81 10.32
C GLY A 117 -17.20 14.32 10.07
N GLN A 118 -16.91 13.81 8.88
CA GLN A 118 -17.05 12.36 8.60
C GLN A 118 -15.89 11.55 9.16
N TYR A 119 -14.69 12.11 9.13
CA TYR A 119 -13.54 11.43 9.71
C TYR A 119 -13.66 11.27 11.23
N GLU A 120 -14.16 12.29 11.91
CA GLU A 120 -14.43 12.26 13.36
C GLU A 120 -15.48 11.17 13.68
N LYS A 121 -16.50 11.00 12.83
CA LYS A 121 -17.46 9.89 12.95
C LYS A 121 -16.77 8.54 12.77
N TYR A 122 -15.91 8.40 11.76
CA TYR A 122 -15.11 7.19 11.59
C TYR A 122 -14.27 6.90 12.84
N GLN A 123 -13.60 7.91 13.40
CA GLN A 123 -12.79 7.72 14.61
C GLN A 123 -13.63 7.24 15.80
N ALA A 124 -14.83 7.76 15.95
CA ALA A 124 -15.73 7.40 17.05
C ALA A 124 -16.36 6.00 16.89
N THR A 125 -16.67 5.60 15.67
CA THR A 125 -17.44 4.37 15.38
C THR A 125 -16.61 3.24 14.79
N GLN A 126 -15.44 3.55 14.23
CA GLN A 126 -14.63 2.66 13.39
C GLN A 126 -15.38 2.13 12.14
N ASP A 127 -16.46 2.81 11.75
CA ASP A 127 -17.24 2.47 10.58
C ASP A 127 -16.67 3.14 9.33
N PHE A 128 -16.12 2.33 8.44
CA PHE A 128 -15.50 2.76 7.18
C PHE A 128 -16.49 3.43 6.20
N SER A 129 -17.80 3.29 6.41
CA SER A 129 -18.82 3.96 5.60
C SER A 129 -18.76 5.49 5.69
N HIS A 130 -18.14 6.01 6.75
CA HIS A 130 -17.89 7.45 6.92
C HIS A 130 -16.70 7.96 6.10
N LEU A 131 -15.85 7.09 5.61
CA LEU A 131 -14.74 7.46 4.73
C LEU A 131 -15.21 7.53 3.27
N GLY A 132 -14.52 8.33 2.47
CA GLY A 132 -14.80 8.41 1.04
C GLY A 132 -14.38 7.15 0.27
N THR A 133 -14.80 7.07 -0.99
CA THR A 133 -14.35 6.01 -1.90
C THR A 133 -12.85 6.12 -2.14
N ARG A 134 -12.12 5.04 -1.88
CA ARG A 134 -10.66 5.00 -2.02
C ARG A 134 -10.23 4.64 -3.43
N CYS A 135 -9.13 5.25 -3.88
CA CYS A 135 -8.36 4.80 -5.02
C CYS A 135 -6.97 4.35 -4.53
N GLU A 136 -6.49 3.23 -5.02
CA GLU A 136 -5.15 2.74 -4.74
C GLU A 136 -4.18 3.32 -5.76
N ILE A 137 -3.12 3.97 -5.29
CA ILE A 137 -2.09 4.55 -6.15
C ILE A 137 -0.84 3.68 -6.08
N LYS A 138 -0.32 3.30 -7.26
CA LYS A 138 0.90 2.50 -7.43
C LYS A 138 1.96 3.26 -8.21
N ASN A 139 3.17 2.68 -8.30
CA ASN A 139 4.31 3.20 -9.07
C ASN A 139 4.98 4.42 -8.44
N MET A 140 5.10 4.43 -7.12
CA MET A 140 5.82 5.49 -6.39
C MET A 140 7.13 4.93 -5.83
N ASN A 141 8.26 5.29 -6.45
CA ASN A 141 9.58 4.77 -6.08
C ASN A 141 10.44 5.77 -5.29
N SER A 142 9.81 6.80 -4.71
CA SER A 142 10.46 7.75 -3.81
C SER A 142 9.47 8.39 -2.85
N MET A 143 9.97 8.92 -1.74
CA MET A 143 9.14 9.66 -0.76
C MET A 143 8.47 10.87 -1.41
N ARG A 144 9.20 11.57 -2.28
CA ARG A 144 8.65 12.72 -3.02
C ARG A 144 7.48 12.31 -3.92
N PHE A 145 7.58 11.18 -4.62
CA PHE A 145 6.50 10.71 -5.50
C PHE A 145 5.28 10.27 -4.71
N ILE A 146 5.46 9.71 -3.49
CA ILE A 146 4.35 9.44 -2.58
C ILE A 146 3.59 10.73 -2.26
N GLN A 147 4.30 11.79 -1.87
CA GLN A 147 3.66 13.08 -1.54
C GLN A 147 2.91 13.68 -2.73
N LEU A 148 3.56 13.73 -3.89
CA LEU A 148 2.97 14.30 -5.10
C LEU A 148 1.75 13.51 -5.58
N ALA A 149 1.82 12.19 -5.53
CA ALA A 149 0.72 11.32 -5.92
C ALA A 149 -0.51 11.48 -5.02
N ILE A 150 -0.31 11.57 -3.70
CA ILE A 150 -1.39 11.81 -2.73
C ILE A 150 -2.05 13.16 -2.98
N ASP A 151 -1.25 14.21 -3.13
CA ASP A 151 -1.75 15.56 -3.34
C ASP A 151 -2.55 15.66 -4.64
N TYR A 152 -2.02 15.12 -5.74
CA TYR A 152 -2.74 15.08 -7.01
C TYR A 152 -4.06 14.31 -6.89
N GLU A 153 -4.03 13.12 -6.33
CA GLU A 153 -5.21 12.26 -6.24
C GLU A 153 -6.29 12.86 -5.35
N ALA A 154 -5.91 13.45 -4.22
CA ALA A 154 -6.86 14.12 -3.34
C ALA A 154 -7.55 15.29 -4.05
N ARG A 155 -6.80 16.13 -4.78
CA ARG A 155 -7.37 17.23 -5.58
C ARG A 155 -8.29 16.72 -6.68
N ARG A 156 -7.89 15.64 -7.38
CA ARG A 156 -8.74 15.01 -8.40
C ARG A 156 -10.08 14.55 -7.83
N GLN A 157 -10.06 13.86 -6.70
CA GLN A 157 -11.28 13.37 -6.05
C GLN A 157 -12.16 14.52 -5.57
N ILE A 158 -11.57 15.58 -5.00
CA ILE A 158 -12.30 16.78 -4.59
C ILE A 158 -13.00 17.40 -5.79
N ALA A 159 -12.31 17.62 -6.90
CA ALA A 159 -12.89 18.20 -8.10
C ALA A 159 -14.09 17.38 -8.64
N ILE A 160 -13.97 16.06 -8.69
CA ILE A 160 -15.07 15.17 -9.09
C ILE A 160 -16.29 15.35 -8.19
N LEU A 161 -16.08 15.41 -6.86
CA LEU A 161 -17.17 15.53 -5.88
C LEU A 161 -17.80 16.92 -5.89
N GLU A 162 -17.04 17.98 -6.12
CA GLU A 162 -17.54 19.36 -6.24
C GLU A 162 -18.36 19.54 -7.51
N ASP A 163 -18.01 18.87 -8.60
CA ASP A 163 -18.79 18.85 -9.85
C ASP A 163 -20.06 17.95 -9.75
N GLY A 164 -20.33 17.36 -8.57
CA GLY A 164 -21.49 16.49 -8.35
C GLY A 164 -21.32 15.07 -8.89
N GLY A 165 -20.11 14.70 -9.29
CA GLY A 165 -19.76 13.36 -9.71
C GLY A 165 -19.55 12.39 -8.55
N LYS A 166 -19.12 11.18 -8.88
CA LYS A 166 -18.78 10.13 -7.90
C LYS A 166 -17.39 9.59 -8.19
N VAL A 167 -16.60 9.42 -7.15
CA VAL A 167 -15.31 8.72 -7.24
C VAL A 167 -15.57 7.23 -7.43
N VAL A 168 -14.94 6.64 -8.44
CA VAL A 168 -14.97 5.19 -8.68
C VAL A 168 -13.77 4.54 -7.99
N GLN A 169 -14.00 3.45 -7.27
CA GLN A 169 -12.92 2.68 -6.66
C GLN A 169 -12.11 2.00 -7.76
N GLU A 170 -10.84 2.34 -7.85
CA GLU A 170 -9.95 1.81 -8.89
C GLU A 170 -8.49 1.82 -8.42
N THR A 171 -7.65 1.06 -9.11
CA THR A 171 -6.20 1.17 -9.01
C THR A 171 -5.71 2.15 -10.07
N ARG A 172 -4.85 3.07 -9.67
CA ARG A 172 -4.27 4.11 -10.51
C ARG A 172 -2.75 4.05 -10.48
N LEU A 173 -2.11 4.38 -11.59
CA LEU A 173 -0.65 4.53 -11.66
C LEU A 173 -0.27 6.00 -11.54
N TYR A 174 0.71 6.30 -10.71
CA TYR A 174 1.33 7.61 -10.71
C TYR A 174 2.31 7.73 -11.89
N ASP A 175 2.17 8.80 -12.65
CA ASP A 175 3.04 9.18 -13.77
C ASP A 175 3.93 10.35 -13.29
N PRO A 176 5.23 10.10 -13.02
CA PRO A 176 6.12 11.13 -12.50
C PRO A 176 6.46 12.23 -13.52
N ASP A 177 6.40 11.93 -14.82
CA ASP A 177 6.74 12.89 -15.88
C ASP A 177 5.64 13.96 -16.02
N LYS A 178 4.39 13.53 -15.86
CA LYS A 178 3.23 14.40 -15.94
C LYS A 178 2.73 14.89 -14.59
N ASN A 179 3.25 14.31 -13.50
CA ASN A 179 2.78 14.54 -12.14
C ASN A 179 1.26 14.34 -12.02
N GLU A 180 0.76 13.22 -12.51
CA GLU A 180 -0.66 12.85 -12.47
C GLU A 180 -0.86 11.37 -12.13
N THR A 181 -2.08 11.02 -11.71
CA THR A 181 -2.49 9.62 -11.64
C THR A 181 -3.36 9.27 -12.83
N ARG A 182 -3.17 8.08 -13.41
CA ARG A 182 -4.01 7.56 -14.49
C ARG A 182 -4.62 6.23 -14.09
N SER A 183 -5.87 6.00 -14.50
CA SER A 183 -6.51 4.70 -14.29
C SER A 183 -5.67 3.61 -14.94
N MET A 184 -5.41 2.55 -14.21
CA MET A 184 -5.00 1.29 -14.83
C MET A 184 -6.21 0.81 -15.62
N ARG A 185 -6.05 0.42 -16.89
CA ARG A 185 -7.12 -0.25 -17.63
C ARG A 185 -7.62 -1.38 -16.72
N SER A 186 -8.84 -1.24 -16.24
CA SER A 186 -9.49 -2.33 -15.54
C SER A 186 -9.59 -3.46 -16.55
N LYS A 187 -8.70 -4.43 -16.44
CA LYS A 187 -9.11 -5.77 -16.83
C LYS A 187 -10.19 -6.07 -15.82
N GLU A 188 -11.40 -6.29 -16.27
CA GLU A 188 -12.57 -6.67 -15.46
C GLU A 188 -12.38 -8.02 -14.74
N GLU A 189 -11.18 -8.50 -14.67
CA GLU A 189 -10.78 -9.64 -13.87
C GLU A 189 -10.35 -9.09 -12.50
N ALA A 190 -11.27 -9.18 -11.54
CA ALA A 190 -10.87 -9.23 -10.14
C ALA A 190 -9.68 -10.20 -10.08
N HIS A 191 -8.50 -9.68 -9.73
CA HIS A 191 -7.35 -10.54 -9.54
C HIS A 191 -7.69 -11.45 -8.36
N ASP A 192 -8.09 -12.66 -8.66
CA ASP A 192 -8.21 -13.72 -7.67
C ASP A 192 -6.78 -14.10 -7.27
N TYR A 193 -6.27 -13.43 -6.24
CA TYR A 193 -4.94 -13.71 -5.70
C TYR A 193 -4.86 -15.08 -5.03
N ARG A 194 -6.03 -15.76 -4.87
CA ARG A 194 -6.10 -17.10 -4.29
C ARG A 194 -5.34 -17.20 -2.97
N TYR A 195 -5.53 -16.23 -2.09
CA TYR A 195 -5.00 -16.26 -0.74
C TYR A 195 -5.59 -17.44 0.03
N PHE A 196 -4.88 -18.54 0.02
CA PHE A 196 -5.21 -19.70 0.82
C PHE A 196 -3.92 -20.29 1.41
N PRO A 197 -4.02 -20.96 2.58
CA PRO A 197 -2.88 -21.63 3.16
C PRO A 197 -2.33 -22.69 2.20
N ASP A 198 -1.02 -22.81 2.12
CA ASP A 198 -0.39 -23.89 1.38
C ASP A 198 -0.74 -25.22 2.05
N PRO A 199 -1.29 -26.20 1.31
CA PRO A 199 -1.71 -27.46 1.90
C PRO A 199 -0.55 -28.32 2.41
N ASP A 200 0.67 -28.06 1.94
CA ASP A 200 1.87 -28.82 2.31
C ASP A 200 2.65 -28.16 3.47
N LEU A 201 2.25 -26.96 3.90
CA LEU A 201 2.88 -26.24 5.00
C LEU A 201 1.99 -26.26 6.24
N LEU A 202 2.57 -26.67 7.36
CA LEU A 202 1.92 -26.56 8.67
C LEU A 202 1.85 -25.09 9.13
N PRO A 203 0.84 -24.73 9.95
CA PRO A 203 0.81 -23.43 10.60
C PRO A 203 2.12 -23.14 11.32
N LEU A 204 2.62 -21.90 11.16
CA LEU A 204 3.79 -21.45 11.89
C LEU A 204 3.37 -21.09 13.33
N GLU A 205 3.83 -21.83 14.28
CA GLU A 205 3.68 -21.53 15.72
C GLU A 205 4.96 -20.87 16.22
N ILE A 206 4.83 -19.65 16.73
CA ILE A 206 5.95 -18.90 17.31
C ILE A 206 5.79 -18.92 18.81
N GLU A 207 6.71 -19.58 19.49
CA GLU A 207 6.73 -19.61 20.95
C GLU A 207 7.18 -18.27 21.53
N GLN A 208 6.75 -17.97 22.76
CA GLN A 208 7.03 -16.71 23.45
C GLN A 208 8.53 -16.44 23.71
N ALA A 209 9.36 -17.48 23.56
CA ALA A 209 10.82 -17.41 23.74
C ALA A 209 11.61 -16.94 22.50
N TRP A 210 10.93 -16.65 21.42
CA TRP A 210 11.53 -16.14 20.18
C TRP A 210 11.50 -14.59 20.18
#